data_b293c0e57f74b8c59f74346557a671f2
#
_entry.id   b293c0e57f74b8c59f74346557a671f2
#
_cell.length_a   1.000
_cell.length_b   1.000
_cell.length_c   1.000
_cell.angle_alpha   90.00
_cell.angle_beta   90.00
_cell.angle_gamma   90.00
#
_symmetry.space_group_name_H-M   'P 1'
#
loop_
_entity.id
_entity.type
_entity.pdbx_description
1 polymer ?
#
loop_
_entity_poly.entity_id
_entity_poly.type
_entity_poly.pdbx_seq_one_letter_code
_entity_poly.pdbx_strand_id
1 'polypeptide(L)'
;NTYLNQGLNVYTTLDSDYQKALEQSATNYTKDSEVETSSIVVEPYTSKVLGLIGGKDYSKSQFNRATKANRQIGSTIKPLLYYLALENGFSPTTTFLNEPTTFKLEDNTTYSPGNFNDKYAYKEINLAQAIAVSDNIYAVKTHLFLGEENLASLIKKFGIEDVEANASLALGTLNTNIYNLANMYNTIASEGIYNHLYTIEKITNNEGKIIYQHKAQNEQMLNKDSCLALSQLLTASFDSRYSTYLQATMAAYKLENTNACKTGSTDFDNLAVAYNPNVLVASWVGYDDNRKMKTSNDKTVAKKTVVDVLNYTNETQDVKWYKPTKNLQAIAIDPISSEFDENGIVYWFKKKQS
;
A
#
# COMPACT_ATOMS: atom_id res chain seq x y z
N ASN A 1 -27.80 22.66 16.48
CA ASN A 1 -27.15 23.89 16.97
C ASN A 1 -27.18 24.07 18.52
N THR A 2 -27.95 23.27 19.25
CA THR A 2 -28.11 23.41 20.73
C THR A 2 -26.83 23.08 21.50
N TYR A 3 -25.96 22.20 20.96
CA TYR A 3 -24.74 21.74 21.64
C TYR A 3 -23.54 22.69 21.45
N LEU A 4 -23.48 23.44 20.34
CA LEU A 4 -22.33 24.31 20.03
C LEU A 4 -22.13 25.45 21.03
N ASN A 5 -23.22 25.88 21.67
CA ASN A 5 -23.19 26.97 22.65
C ASN A 5 -22.87 26.50 24.09
N GLN A 6 -22.81 25.18 24.34
CA GLN A 6 -22.61 24.61 25.68
C GLN A 6 -21.18 24.10 25.92
N GLY A 7 -20.33 24.13 24.87
CA GLY A 7 -19.00 23.56 24.89
C GLY A 7 -19.01 22.04 24.70
N LEU A 8 -18.02 21.53 23.94
CA LEU A 8 -17.85 20.11 23.66
C LEU A 8 -16.40 19.68 23.95
N ASN A 9 -16.26 18.50 24.52
CA ASN A 9 -14.96 17.83 24.60
C ASN A 9 -14.89 16.80 23.47
N VAL A 10 -13.95 16.98 22.54
CA VAL A 10 -13.72 16.09 21.39
C VAL A 10 -12.48 15.25 21.66
N TYR A 11 -12.65 13.95 21.74
CA TYR A 11 -11.55 12.99 21.89
C TYR A 11 -11.21 12.45 20.52
N THR A 12 -10.00 12.74 20.05
CA THR A 12 -9.53 12.31 18.74
C THR A 12 -8.62 11.10 18.85
N THR A 13 -8.39 10.43 17.70
CA THR A 13 -7.43 9.33 17.57
C THR A 13 -6.00 9.83 17.35
N LEU A 14 -5.81 11.15 17.20
CA LEU A 14 -4.52 11.75 16.86
C LEU A 14 -3.46 11.40 17.92
N ASP A 15 -2.34 10.88 17.47
CA ASP A 15 -1.11 10.72 18.23
C ASP A 15 -0.15 11.85 17.84
N SER A 16 0.22 12.68 18.82
CA SER A 16 1.04 13.88 18.57
C SER A 16 2.44 13.55 18.05
N ASP A 17 2.97 12.37 18.36
CA ASP A 17 4.33 12.01 17.98
C ASP A 17 4.37 11.45 16.56
N TYR A 18 3.38 10.65 16.16
CA TYR A 18 3.20 10.29 14.74
C TYR A 18 2.92 11.52 13.86
N GLN A 19 2.11 12.46 14.36
CA GLN A 19 1.86 13.72 13.63
C GLN A 19 3.16 14.51 13.45
N LYS A 20 3.98 14.68 14.50
CA LYS A 20 5.30 15.33 14.41
C LYS A 20 6.25 14.59 13.46
N ALA A 21 6.27 13.26 13.49
CA ALA A 21 7.09 12.48 12.56
C ALA A 21 6.74 12.79 11.09
N LEU A 22 5.45 12.86 10.76
CA LEU A 22 5.01 13.24 9.40
C LEU A 22 5.41 14.68 9.04
N GLU A 23 5.20 15.64 9.94
CA GLU A 23 5.53 17.06 9.72
C GLU A 23 7.04 17.28 9.55
N GLN A 24 7.86 16.58 10.35
CA GLN A 24 9.30 16.60 10.24
C GLN A 24 9.78 15.99 8.93
N SER A 25 9.26 14.82 8.52
CA SER A 25 9.59 14.20 7.24
C SER A 25 9.22 15.12 6.07
N ALA A 26 8.02 15.71 6.07
CA ALA A 26 7.61 16.66 5.05
C ALA A 26 8.57 17.85 4.98
N THR A 27 8.91 18.46 6.12
CA THR A 27 9.85 19.59 6.19
C THR A 27 11.23 19.20 5.69
N ASN A 28 11.79 18.07 6.18
CA ASN A 28 13.15 17.64 5.87
C ASN A 28 13.35 17.34 4.39
N TYR A 29 12.37 16.74 3.74
CA TYR A 29 12.52 16.23 2.38
C TYR A 29 11.96 17.15 1.30
N THR A 30 11.18 18.19 1.66
CA THR A 30 10.59 19.11 0.68
C THR A 30 10.98 20.58 0.86
N LYS A 31 11.82 20.94 1.86
CA LYS A 31 12.19 22.33 2.16
C LYS A 31 12.79 23.08 0.96
N ASP A 32 13.59 22.39 0.14
CA ASP A 32 14.29 22.95 -1.01
C ASP A 32 13.63 22.53 -2.33
N SER A 33 12.36 22.10 -2.28
CA SER A 33 11.60 21.65 -3.45
C SER A 33 10.24 22.32 -3.54
N GLU A 34 9.72 22.40 -4.76
CA GLU A 34 8.36 22.88 -5.03
C GLU A 34 7.31 21.76 -4.96
N VAL A 35 7.71 20.50 -4.76
CA VAL A 35 6.76 19.38 -4.64
C VAL A 35 5.88 19.56 -3.40
N GLU A 36 4.69 19.05 -3.49
CA GLU A 36 3.80 18.83 -2.37
C GLU A 36 3.85 17.38 -1.92
N THR A 37 3.49 17.13 -0.67
CA THR A 37 3.37 15.79 -0.10
C THR A 37 2.14 15.70 0.78
N SER A 38 1.55 14.52 0.83
CA SER A 38 0.51 14.20 1.79
C SER A 38 0.71 12.80 2.32
N SER A 39 0.40 12.59 3.60
CA SER A 39 0.61 11.30 4.24
C SER A 39 -0.43 11.06 5.33
N ILE A 40 -0.68 9.78 5.61
CA ILE A 40 -1.58 9.33 6.66
C ILE A 40 -0.93 8.16 7.40
N VAL A 41 -1.07 8.17 8.73
CA VAL A 41 -0.67 7.06 9.62
C VAL A 41 -1.93 6.46 10.23
N VAL A 42 -2.04 5.14 10.17
CA VAL A 42 -3.19 4.38 10.65
C VAL A 42 -2.71 3.27 11.58
N GLU A 43 -3.47 3.02 12.65
CA GLU A 43 -3.30 1.84 13.51
C GLU A 43 -4.12 0.69 12.91
N PRO A 44 -3.48 -0.40 12.42
CA PRO A 44 -4.19 -1.58 11.95
C PRO A 44 -5.12 -2.17 13.01
N TYR A 45 -6.10 -2.97 12.59
CA TYR A 45 -7.18 -3.56 13.40
C TYR A 45 -8.16 -2.56 14.00
N THR A 46 -7.69 -1.42 14.53
CA THR A 46 -8.58 -0.39 15.10
C THR A 46 -9.07 0.61 14.07
N SER A 47 -8.28 0.83 12.99
CA SER A 47 -8.52 1.83 11.94
C SER A 47 -8.47 3.28 12.42
N LYS A 48 -7.81 3.54 13.56
CA LYS A 48 -7.54 4.89 14.06
C LYS A 48 -6.56 5.61 13.14
N VAL A 49 -6.90 6.82 12.75
CA VAL A 49 -5.95 7.72 12.09
C VAL A 49 -5.11 8.38 13.19
N LEU A 50 -3.83 8.01 13.25
CA LEU A 50 -2.90 8.51 14.26
C LEU A 50 -2.24 9.83 13.86
N GLY A 51 -2.07 10.05 12.55
CA GLY A 51 -1.49 11.26 12.00
C GLY A 51 -1.92 11.49 10.56
N LEU A 52 -2.01 12.75 10.14
CA LEU A 52 -2.36 13.11 8.78
C LEU A 52 -1.79 14.48 8.43
N ILE A 53 -1.10 14.55 7.27
CA ILE A 53 -0.71 15.81 6.64
C ILE A 53 -1.34 15.92 5.25
N GLY A 54 -1.96 17.06 4.96
CA GLY A 54 -2.60 17.35 3.67
C GLY A 54 -1.70 18.14 2.72
N GLY A 55 -0.53 18.54 3.14
CA GLY A 55 0.47 19.31 2.39
C GLY A 55 1.72 19.54 3.23
N LYS A 56 2.78 20.05 2.62
CA LYS A 56 4.06 20.28 3.30
C LYS A 56 4.04 21.49 4.25
N ASP A 57 3.15 22.43 4.03
CA ASP A 57 3.06 23.67 4.81
C ASP A 57 1.60 24.17 4.86
N TYR A 58 0.95 23.94 6.00
CA TYR A 58 -0.44 24.33 6.22
C TYR A 58 -0.66 25.86 6.18
N SER A 59 0.36 26.64 6.52
CA SER A 59 0.27 28.10 6.50
C SER A 59 0.17 28.66 5.07
N LYS A 60 0.72 27.95 4.07
CA LYS A 60 0.71 28.30 2.65
C LYS A 60 -0.47 27.70 1.91
N SER A 61 -0.87 26.46 2.26
CA SER A 61 -1.97 25.77 1.60
C SER A 61 -2.74 24.91 2.61
N GLN A 62 -4.02 25.24 2.78
CA GLN A 62 -4.95 24.48 3.63
C GLN A 62 -5.67 23.37 2.85
N PHE A 63 -5.32 23.17 1.58
CA PHE A 63 -5.89 22.10 0.77
C PHE A 63 -5.39 20.74 1.26
N ASN A 64 -6.32 19.92 1.81
CA ASN A 64 -5.99 18.61 2.32
C ASN A 64 -5.93 17.57 1.18
N ARG A 65 -4.72 17.35 0.64
CA ARG A 65 -4.49 16.41 -0.48
C ARG A 65 -4.74 14.97 -0.07
N ALA A 66 -4.56 14.64 1.21
CA ALA A 66 -4.77 13.27 1.68
C ALA A 66 -6.22 12.78 1.49
N THR A 67 -7.19 13.70 1.56
CA THR A 67 -8.62 13.38 1.48
C THR A 67 -9.33 13.94 0.24
N LYS A 68 -8.72 14.92 -0.45
CA LYS A 68 -9.39 15.66 -1.54
C LYS A 68 -8.69 15.56 -2.89
N ALA A 69 -7.40 15.21 -2.94
CA ALA A 69 -6.69 15.08 -4.21
C ALA A 69 -6.79 13.65 -4.73
N ASN A 70 -7.61 13.44 -5.77
CA ASN A 70 -7.63 12.17 -6.48
C ASN A 70 -6.48 12.15 -7.50
N ARG A 71 -5.58 11.18 -7.35
CA ARG A 71 -4.39 11.01 -8.18
C ARG A 71 -4.30 9.57 -8.62
N GLN A 72 -3.67 9.30 -9.77
CA GLN A 72 -3.37 7.95 -10.17
C GLN A 72 -2.45 7.28 -9.14
N ILE A 73 -2.86 6.13 -8.63
CA ILE A 73 -2.12 5.44 -7.58
C ILE A 73 -0.99 4.55 -8.10
N GLY A 74 -0.93 4.35 -9.42
CA GLY A 74 0.13 3.54 -10.04
C GLY A 74 0.23 2.15 -9.43
N SER A 75 1.41 1.61 -9.40
CA SER A 75 1.66 0.24 -8.92
C SER A 75 1.27 -0.04 -7.46
N THR A 76 0.78 0.95 -6.69
CA THR A 76 0.23 0.66 -5.36
C THR A 76 -1.09 -0.11 -5.42
N ILE A 77 -1.72 -0.24 -6.59
CA ILE A 77 -2.89 -1.11 -6.81
C ILE A 77 -2.56 -2.60 -6.77
N LYS A 78 -1.32 -2.99 -7.12
CA LYS A 78 -0.92 -4.39 -7.35
C LYS A 78 -1.16 -5.33 -6.17
N PRO A 79 -1.06 -4.95 -4.90
CA PRO A 79 -1.42 -5.84 -3.80
C PRO A 79 -2.87 -6.33 -3.83
N LEU A 80 -3.84 -5.51 -4.26
CA LEU A 80 -5.22 -5.97 -4.42
C LEU A 80 -5.34 -6.99 -5.56
N LEU A 81 -4.62 -6.79 -6.66
CA LEU A 81 -4.53 -7.76 -7.75
C LEU A 81 -3.91 -9.08 -7.27
N TYR A 82 -2.81 -9.02 -6.52
CA TYR A 82 -2.13 -10.23 -6.04
C TYR A 82 -2.88 -10.92 -4.89
N TYR A 83 -3.69 -10.20 -4.12
CA TYR A 83 -4.68 -10.81 -3.24
C TYR A 83 -5.65 -11.70 -4.03
N LEU A 84 -6.22 -11.19 -5.12
CA LEU A 84 -7.10 -11.98 -6.00
C LEU A 84 -6.35 -13.17 -6.63
N ALA A 85 -5.10 -12.99 -7.02
CA ALA A 85 -4.28 -14.09 -7.55
C ALA A 85 -4.11 -15.22 -6.52
N LEU A 86 -3.81 -14.89 -5.26
CA LEU A 86 -3.71 -15.85 -4.17
C LEU A 86 -5.05 -16.55 -3.86
N GLU A 87 -6.18 -15.85 -4.02
CA GLU A 87 -7.51 -16.45 -3.92
C GLU A 87 -7.81 -17.44 -5.07
N ASN A 88 -7.17 -17.24 -6.22
CA ASN A 88 -7.32 -18.07 -7.42
C ASN A 88 -6.17 -19.07 -7.62
N GLY A 89 -5.50 -19.47 -6.53
CA GLY A 89 -4.53 -20.57 -6.54
C GLY A 89 -3.09 -20.20 -6.89
N PHE A 90 -2.78 -18.91 -7.05
CA PHE A 90 -1.39 -18.49 -7.16
C PHE A 90 -0.66 -18.70 -5.83
N SER A 91 0.63 -18.89 -5.93
CA SER A 91 1.56 -19.04 -4.80
C SER A 91 2.75 -18.09 -4.96
N PRO A 92 3.60 -17.92 -3.96
CA PRO A 92 4.84 -17.15 -4.08
C PRO A 92 5.72 -17.56 -5.26
N THR A 93 5.64 -18.82 -5.68
CA THR A 93 6.44 -19.42 -6.75
C THR A 93 5.72 -19.51 -8.10
N THR A 94 4.50 -19.01 -8.25
CA THR A 94 3.81 -18.97 -9.54
C THR A 94 4.58 -18.08 -10.50
N THR A 95 4.88 -18.60 -11.70
CA THR A 95 5.75 -17.92 -12.68
C THR A 95 5.01 -17.43 -13.91
N PHE A 96 5.53 -16.36 -14.49
CA PHE A 96 5.26 -15.92 -15.86
C PHE A 96 6.54 -15.53 -16.57
N LEU A 97 6.60 -15.79 -17.87
CA LEU A 97 7.67 -15.30 -18.75
C LEU A 97 7.65 -13.76 -18.76
N ASN A 98 8.80 -13.15 -18.51
CA ASN A 98 8.98 -11.71 -18.45
C ASN A 98 9.79 -11.20 -19.64
N GLU A 99 9.09 -10.67 -20.63
CA GLU A 99 9.64 -10.11 -21.86
C GLU A 99 8.69 -9.03 -22.41
N PRO A 100 9.12 -8.16 -23.35
CA PRO A 100 8.20 -7.25 -24.03
C PRO A 100 7.00 -8.02 -24.60
N THR A 101 5.81 -7.64 -24.18
CA THR A 101 4.59 -8.39 -24.50
C THR A 101 3.52 -7.42 -25.01
N THR A 102 2.92 -7.76 -26.16
CA THR A 102 1.71 -7.11 -26.67
C THR A 102 0.54 -8.04 -26.43
N PHE A 103 -0.43 -7.56 -25.65
CA PHE A 103 -1.66 -8.27 -25.35
C PHE A 103 -2.72 -7.94 -26.39
N LYS A 104 -3.40 -8.96 -26.91
CA LYS A 104 -4.62 -8.77 -27.67
C LYS A 104 -5.82 -8.84 -26.72
N LEU A 105 -6.60 -7.78 -26.67
CA LEU A 105 -7.74 -7.66 -25.77
C LEU A 105 -9.02 -8.22 -26.45
N GLU A 106 -10.08 -8.43 -25.67
CA GLU A 106 -11.34 -9.02 -26.15
C GLU A 106 -12.02 -8.16 -27.22
N ASP A 107 -11.88 -6.84 -27.17
CA ASP A 107 -12.37 -5.89 -28.17
C ASP A 107 -11.52 -5.83 -29.46
N ASN A 108 -10.52 -6.74 -29.62
CA ASN A 108 -9.54 -6.77 -30.68
C ASN A 108 -8.53 -5.61 -30.69
N THR A 109 -8.53 -4.73 -29.72
CA THR A 109 -7.44 -3.77 -29.53
C THR A 109 -6.17 -4.45 -28.99
N THR A 110 -5.07 -3.72 -28.97
CA THR A 110 -3.80 -4.23 -28.40
C THR A 110 -3.32 -3.33 -27.28
N TYR A 111 -2.72 -3.94 -26.25
CA TYR A 111 -2.12 -3.25 -25.13
C TYR A 111 -0.68 -3.73 -24.93
N SER A 112 0.28 -2.80 -24.96
CA SER A 112 1.71 -3.08 -24.86
C SER A 112 2.32 -2.32 -23.68
N PRO A 113 2.17 -2.79 -22.44
CA PRO A 113 2.77 -2.17 -21.28
C PRO A 113 4.29 -2.36 -21.29
N GLY A 114 5.05 -1.34 -20.85
CA GLY A 114 6.49 -1.45 -20.62
C GLY A 114 6.81 -1.64 -19.13
N ASN A 115 7.90 -2.32 -18.83
CA ASN A 115 8.53 -2.28 -17.53
C ASN A 115 9.32 -0.98 -17.35
N PHE A 116 9.67 -0.65 -16.11
CA PHE A 116 10.47 0.54 -15.81
C PHE A 116 11.80 0.51 -16.60
N ASN A 117 12.07 1.61 -17.35
CA ASN A 117 13.22 1.75 -18.25
C ASN A 117 13.35 0.61 -19.29
N ASP A 118 12.25 0.00 -19.72
CA ASP A 118 12.21 -1.09 -20.70
C ASP A 118 13.14 -2.27 -20.36
N LYS A 119 13.26 -2.57 -19.06
CA LYS A 119 14.08 -3.69 -18.57
C LYS A 119 13.23 -4.92 -18.32
N TYR A 120 13.71 -6.05 -18.84
CA TYR A 120 13.03 -7.35 -18.76
C TYR A 120 14.00 -8.43 -18.33
N ALA A 121 13.47 -9.48 -17.70
CA ALA A 121 14.27 -10.64 -17.28
C ALA A 121 14.60 -11.60 -18.42
N TYR A 122 13.78 -11.61 -19.50
CA TYR A 122 13.83 -12.57 -20.62
C TYR A 122 13.82 -14.02 -20.17
N LYS A 123 13.15 -14.30 -19.05
CA LYS A 123 12.92 -15.62 -18.46
C LYS A 123 11.68 -15.58 -17.59
N GLU A 124 11.27 -16.73 -17.08
CA GLU A 124 10.24 -16.78 -16.07
C GLU A 124 10.70 -16.09 -14.78
N ILE A 125 9.79 -15.31 -14.18
CA ILE A 125 9.95 -14.73 -12.87
C ILE A 125 8.78 -15.17 -11.99
N ASN A 126 9.02 -15.36 -10.70
CA ASN A 126 7.99 -15.74 -9.74
C ASN A 126 7.24 -14.51 -9.18
N LEU A 127 6.11 -14.76 -8.48
CA LEU A 127 5.28 -13.71 -7.91
C LEU A 127 6.05 -12.84 -6.89
N ALA A 128 6.88 -13.45 -6.05
CA ALA A 128 7.67 -12.70 -5.06
C ALA A 128 8.66 -11.74 -5.75
N GLN A 129 9.34 -12.20 -6.80
CA GLN A 129 10.24 -11.36 -7.61
C GLN A 129 9.46 -10.23 -8.31
N ALA A 130 8.30 -10.53 -8.90
CA ALA A 130 7.45 -9.53 -9.55
C ALA A 130 6.98 -8.44 -8.57
N ILE A 131 6.65 -8.80 -7.34
CA ILE A 131 6.29 -7.85 -6.26
C ILE A 131 7.50 -6.99 -5.89
N ALA A 132 8.65 -7.60 -5.64
CA ALA A 132 9.87 -6.93 -5.20
C ALA A 132 10.31 -5.81 -6.15
N VAL A 133 10.32 -6.10 -7.46
CA VAL A 133 10.75 -5.15 -8.49
C VAL A 133 9.58 -4.35 -9.09
N SER A 134 8.35 -4.62 -8.65
CA SER A 134 7.14 -3.97 -9.18
C SER A 134 6.91 -4.19 -10.68
N ASP A 135 7.12 -5.42 -11.17
CA ASP A 135 7.03 -5.76 -12.58
C ASP A 135 5.65 -5.50 -13.17
N ASN A 136 5.60 -4.87 -14.36
CA ASN A 136 4.36 -4.52 -15.04
C ASN A 136 3.83 -5.66 -15.90
N ILE A 137 4.72 -6.41 -16.58
CA ILE A 137 4.32 -7.51 -17.45
C ILE A 137 3.66 -8.62 -16.63
N TYR A 138 4.27 -8.98 -15.49
CA TYR A 138 3.70 -9.95 -14.58
C TYR A 138 2.30 -9.50 -14.07
N ALA A 139 2.17 -8.23 -13.68
CA ALA A 139 0.90 -7.69 -13.20
C ALA A 139 -0.20 -7.74 -14.27
N VAL A 140 0.09 -7.32 -15.50
CA VAL A 140 -0.90 -7.36 -16.59
C VAL A 140 -1.25 -8.80 -16.96
N LYS A 141 -0.28 -9.72 -17.04
CA LYS A 141 -0.55 -11.16 -17.24
C LYS A 141 -1.47 -11.74 -16.17
N THR A 142 -1.20 -11.41 -14.90
CA THR A 142 -2.05 -11.82 -13.78
C THR A 142 -3.47 -11.27 -13.92
N HIS A 143 -3.61 -9.99 -14.24
CA HIS A 143 -4.89 -9.32 -14.35
C HIS A 143 -5.76 -9.91 -15.47
N LEU A 144 -5.19 -10.07 -16.66
CA LEU A 144 -5.89 -10.69 -17.79
C LEU A 144 -6.22 -12.16 -17.53
N PHE A 145 -5.34 -12.91 -16.85
CA PHE A 145 -5.62 -14.29 -16.44
C PHE A 145 -6.82 -14.38 -15.50
N LEU A 146 -6.95 -13.43 -14.57
CA LEU A 146 -8.07 -13.41 -13.62
C LEU A 146 -9.36 -12.83 -14.21
N GLY A 147 -9.28 -12.08 -15.31
CA GLY A 147 -10.36 -11.28 -15.86
C GLY A 147 -10.43 -9.87 -15.26
N GLU A 148 -10.53 -8.88 -16.14
CA GLU A 148 -10.40 -7.44 -15.80
C GLU A 148 -11.44 -6.96 -14.77
N GLU A 149 -12.65 -7.53 -14.78
CA GLU A 149 -13.75 -7.17 -13.87
C GLU A 149 -13.47 -7.51 -12.40
N ASN A 150 -12.64 -8.50 -12.12
CA ASN A 150 -12.42 -8.96 -10.75
C ASN A 150 -11.73 -7.91 -9.87
N LEU A 151 -10.70 -7.24 -10.42
CA LEU A 151 -10.01 -6.17 -9.69
C LEU A 151 -10.92 -4.94 -9.51
N ALA A 152 -11.65 -4.55 -10.54
CA ALA A 152 -12.62 -3.45 -10.45
C ALA A 152 -13.72 -3.74 -9.41
N SER A 153 -14.26 -4.94 -9.41
CA SER A 153 -15.27 -5.39 -8.44
C SER A 153 -14.73 -5.38 -7.00
N LEU A 154 -13.46 -5.77 -6.80
CA LEU A 154 -12.84 -5.71 -5.48
C LEU A 154 -12.69 -4.24 -5.01
N ILE A 155 -12.26 -3.34 -5.89
CA ILE A 155 -12.11 -1.91 -5.57
C ILE A 155 -13.45 -1.28 -5.19
N LYS A 156 -14.54 -1.62 -5.88
CA LYS A 156 -15.90 -1.15 -5.57
C LYS A 156 -16.35 -1.52 -4.15
N LYS A 157 -15.91 -2.66 -3.62
CA LYS A 157 -16.22 -3.04 -2.22
C LYS A 157 -15.66 -2.04 -1.19
N PHE A 158 -14.64 -1.27 -1.55
CA PHE A 158 -14.10 -0.20 -0.70
C PHE A 158 -14.81 1.14 -0.89
N GLY A 159 -15.95 1.18 -1.62
CA GLY A 159 -16.74 2.39 -1.86
C GLY A 159 -16.17 3.29 -2.95
N ILE A 160 -15.28 2.78 -3.80
CA ILE A 160 -14.72 3.51 -4.95
C ILE A 160 -15.47 3.05 -6.20
N GLU A 161 -16.54 3.78 -6.56
CA GLU A 161 -17.45 3.39 -7.64
C GLU A 161 -16.90 3.70 -9.04
N ASP A 162 -16.15 4.80 -9.17
CA ASP A 162 -15.57 5.26 -10.44
C ASP A 162 -14.28 4.50 -10.77
N VAL A 163 -14.45 3.26 -11.20
CA VAL A 163 -13.35 2.37 -11.61
C VAL A 163 -13.73 1.62 -12.88
N GLU A 164 -12.89 1.76 -13.90
CA GLU A 164 -13.04 1.06 -15.17
C GLU A 164 -12.31 -0.29 -15.14
N ALA A 165 -13.01 -1.34 -15.59
CA ALA A 165 -12.43 -2.65 -15.80
C ALA A 165 -11.71 -2.66 -17.17
N ASN A 166 -10.42 -2.49 -17.16
CA ASN A 166 -9.58 -2.53 -18.36
C ASN A 166 -8.17 -3.03 -18.02
N ALA A 167 -7.39 -3.43 -19.02
CA ALA A 167 -6.07 -4.01 -18.85
C ALA A 167 -5.09 -3.09 -18.09
N SER A 168 -5.23 -1.77 -18.23
CA SER A 168 -4.34 -0.79 -17.58
C SER A 168 -4.62 -0.61 -16.09
N LEU A 169 -5.77 -1.07 -15.59
CA LEU A 169 -6.11 -1.01 -14.17
C LEU A 169 -5.07 -1.76 -13.31
N ALA A 170 -4.48 -2.85 -13.82
CA ALA A 170 -3.40 -3.59 -13.18
C ALA A 170 -2.17 -2.71 -12.84
N LEU A 171 -1.98 -1.61 -13.56
CA LEU A 171 -0.88 -0.67 -13.39
C LEU A 171 -1.26 0.59 -12.62
N GLY A 172 -2.53 0.67 -12.16
CA GLY A 172 -3.02 1.73 -11.28
C GLY A 172 -3.44 2.99 -11.98
N THR A 173 -4.13 2.87 -13.10
CA THR A 173 -4.84 4.00 -13.75
C THR A 173 -6.01 4.52 -12.91
N LEU A 174 -6.34 3.85 -11.82
CA LEU A 174 -7.32 4.30 -10.82
C LEU A 174 -6.91 5.65 -10.21
N ASN A 175 -7.84 6.62 -10.24
CA ASN A 175 -7.72 7.88 -9.53
C ASN A 175 -8.41 7.79 -8.17
N THR A 176 -7.66 7.96 -7.10
CA THR A 176 -8.21 8.03 -5.74
C THR A 176 -7.26 8.83 -4.84
N ASN A 177 -7.67 9.08 -3.61
CA ASN A 177 -6.86 9.80 -2.64
C ASN A 177 -6.11 8.85 -1.68
N ILE A 178 -5.15 9.42 -0.95
CA ILE A 178 -4.31 8.67 0.01
C ILE A 178 -5.14 8.05 1.14
N TYR A 179 -6.23 8.68 1.56
CA TYR A 179 -7.11 8.16 2.60
C TYR A 179 -7.77 6.84 2.16
N ASN A 180 -8.32 6.80 0.95
CA ASN A 180 -8.91 5.59 0.39
C ASN A 180 -7.85 4.51 0.16
N LEU A 181 -6.68 4.88 -0.35
CA LEU A 181 -5.55 3.96 -0.53
C LEU A 181 -5.13 3.35 0.81
N ALA A 182 -4.98 4.17 1.85
CA ALA A 182 -4.66 3.69 3.20
C ALA A 182 -5.73 2.73 3.73
N ASN A 183 -7.02 2.98 3.48
CA ASN A 183 -8.11 2.11 3.93
C ASN A 183 -8.07 0.73 3.26
N MET A 184 -7.77 0.67 1.94
CA MET A 184 -7.58 -0.59 1.23
C MET A 184 -6.43 -1.43 1.84
N TYR A 185 -5.29 -0.77 2.09
CA TYR A 185 -4.14 -1.46 2.70
C TYR A 185 -4.36 -1.80 4.17
N ASN A 186 -5.08 -0.96 4.91
CA ASN A 186 -5.43 -1.23 6.30
C ASN A 186 -6.25 -2.52 6.45
N THR A 187 -7.12 -2.80 5.49
CA THR A 187 -7.87 -4.06 5.47
C THR A 187 -6.94 -5.26 5.28
N ILE A 188 -5.93 -5.16 4.41
CA ILE A 188 -4.91 -6.22 4.26
C ILE A 188 -4.09 -6.35 5.54
N ALA A 189 -3.59 -5.24 6.09
CA ALA A 189 -2.79 -5.19 7.31
C ALA A 189 -3.55 -5.69 8.54
N SER A 190 -4.87 -5.57 8.54
CA SER A 190 -5.79 -6.07 9.59
C SER A 190 -6.30 -7.48 9.29
N GLU A 191 -5.52 -8.29 8.54
CA GLU A 191 -5.86 -9.69 8.24
C GLU A 191 -7.22 -9.85 7.55
N GLY A 192 -7.60 -8.88 6.72
CA GLY A 192 -8.84 -8.86 5.95
C GLY A 192 -10.03 -8.23 6.67
N ILE A 193 -9.87 -7.73 7.89
CA ILE A 193 -10.91 -7.03 8.63
C ILE A 193 -11.02 -5.60 8.12
N TYR A 194 -12.20 -5.24 7.62
CA TYR A 194 -12.55 -3.90 7.18
C TYR A 194 -13.20 -3.09 8.29
N ASN A 195 -12.70 -1.90 8.49
CA ASN A 195 -13.31 -0.83 9.26
C ASN A 195 -13.08 0.49 8.51
N HIS A 196 -14.03 1.40 8.59
CA HIS A 196 -13.77 2.76 8.13
C HIS A 196 -12.71 3.44 8.98
N LEU A 197 -11.76 4.11 8.33
CA LEU A 197 -10.80 4.95 9.05
C LEU A 197 -11.54 6.08 9.76
N TYR A 198 -11.10 6.42 10.97
CA TYR A 198 -11.74 7.48 11.75
C TYR A 198 -10.75 8.30 12.56
N THR A 199 -11.16 9.52 12.91
CA THR A 199 -10.35 10.52 13.62
C THR A 199 -10.97 10.97 14.95
N ILE A 200 -12.24 10.65 15.20
CA ILE A 200 -12.96 11.03 16.43
C ILE A 200 -13.42 9.76 17.14
N GLU A 201 -12.89 9.53 18.34
CA GLU A 201 -13.30 8.40 19.18
C GLU A 201 -14.62 8.68 19.90
N LYS A 202 -14.72 9.88 20.48
CA LYS A 202 -15.85 10.24 21.35
C LYS A 202 -16.02 11.74 21.40
N ILE A 203 -17.27 12.19 21.56
CA ILE A 203 -17.62 13.58 21.87
C ILE A 203 -18.50 13.57 23.12
N THR A 204 -18.17 14.42 24.10
CA THR A 204 -19.01 14.64 25.29
C THR A 204 -19.37 16.11 25.42
N ASN A 205 -20.44 16.42 26.17
CA ASN A 205 -20.70 17.77 26.67
C ASN A 205 -19.82 18.06 27.91
N ASN A 206 -19.91 19.28 28.45
CA ASN A 206 -19.14 19.70 29.62
C ASN A 206 -19.52 18.93 30.92
N GLU A 207 -20.68 18.29 30.95
CA GLU A 207 -21.13 17.45 32.06
C GLU A 207 -20.66 16.00 31.94
N GLY A 208 -19.90 15.67 30.88
CA GLY A 208 -19.38 14.32 30.61
C GLY A 208 -20.37 13.39 29.90
N LYS A 209 -21.58 13.87 29.53
CA LYS A 209 -22.55 13.07 28.78
C LYS A 209 -22.02 12.78 27.36
N ILE A 210 -22.01 11.50 26.95
CA ILE A 210 -21.59 11.07 25.61
C ILE A 210 -22.65 11.52 24.59
N ILE A 211 -22.20 12.29 23.58
CA ILE A 211 -22.99 12.75 22.44
C ILE A 211 -22.72 11.88 21.20
N TYR A 212 -21.47 11.47 21.03
CA TYR A 212 -21.02 10.59 19.97
C TYR A 212 -19.99 9.63 20.51
N GLN A 213 -20.03 8.39 20.05
CA GLN A 213 -18.98 7.39 20.25
C GLN A 213 -18.81 6.59 18.97
N HIS A 214 -17.56 6.47 18.51
CA HIS A 214 -17.23 5.62 17.37
C HIS A 214 -17.58 4.16 17.70
N LYS A 215 -18.09 3.45 16.70
CA LYS A 215 -18.37 2.00 16.75
C LYS A 215 -17.67 1.32 15.59
N ALA A 216 -16.76 0.42 15.89
CA ALA A 216 -16.10 -0.40 14.88
C ALA A 216 -17.08 -1.34 14.18
N GLN A 217 -16.92 -1.52 12.88
CA GLN A 217 -17.77 -2.44 12.08
C GLN A 217 -17.21 -3.86 12.11
N ASN A 218 -15.89 -4.03 12.06
CA ASN A 218 -15.17 -5.32 12.13
C ASN A 218 -15.69 -6.36 11.11
N GLU A 219 -15.88 -5.95 9.86
CA GLU A 219 -16.31 -6.84 8.79
C GLU A 219 -15.14 -7.66 8.24
N GLN A 220 -15.24 -8.98 8.20
CA GLN A 220 -14.27 -9.83 7.48
C GLN A 220 -14.52 -9.73 5.98
N MET A 221 -13.99 -8.69 5.33
CA MET A 221 -14.20 -8.41 3.91
C MET A 221 -13.29 -9.25 3.01
N LEU A 222 -12.03 -9.45 3.43
CA LEU A 222 -11.03 -10.23 2.70
C LEU A 222 -10.67 -11.50 3.45
N ASN A 223 -10.20 -12.52 2.73
CA ASN A 223 -9.75 -13.77 3.33
C ASN A 223 -8.48 -13.55 4.15
N LYS A 224 -8.50 -13.97 5.41
CA LYS A 224 -7.39 -13.81 6.35
C LYS A 224 -6.10 -14.45 5.85
N ASP A 225 -6.15 -15.70 5.39
CA ASP A 225 -4.97 -16.46 4.98
C ASP A 225 -4.30 -15.81 3.76
N SER A 226 -5.09 -15.32 2.81
CA SER A 226 -4.58 -14.61 1.63
C SER A 226 -3.98 -13.24 1.99
N CYS A 227 -4.58 -12.51 2.94
CA CYS A 227 -4.01 -11.25 3.44
C CYS A 227 -2.66 -11.49 4.13
N LEU A 228 -2.55 -12.54 4.94
CA LEU A 228 -1.30 -12.91 5.61
C LEU A 228 -0.22 -13.34 4.61
N ALA A 229 -0.57 -14.22 3.66
CA ALA A 229 0.37 -14.64 2.62
C ALA A 229 0.84 -13.46 1.75
N LEU A 230 -0.06 -12.54 1.42
CA LEU A 230 0.27 -11.32 0.70
C LEU A 230 1.18 -10.38 1.52
N SER A 231 0.89 -10.18 2.81
CA SER A 231 1.73 -9.37 3.70
C SER A 231 3.16 -9.92 3.76
N GLN A 232 3.31 -11.24 3.84
CA GLN A 232 4.62 -11.90 3.79
C GLN A 232 5.30 -11.69 2.43
N LEU A 233 4.57 -11.75 1.31
CA LEU A 233 5.10 -11.48 -0.02
C LEU A 233 5.56 -10.02 -0.20
N LEU A 234 4.85 -9.06 0.38
CA LEU A 234 5.18 -7.64 0.27
C LEU A 234 6.48 -7.26 1.00
N THR A 235 7.03 -8.13 1.86
CA THR A 235 8.36 -7.95 2.45
C THR A 235 9.48 -8.02 1.41
N ALA A 236 9.25 -8.70 0.28
CA ALA A 236 10.21 -8.85 -0.82
C ALA A 236 10.72 -7.52 -1.38
N SER A 237 9.94 -6.43 -1.26
CA SER A 237 10.35 -5.11 -1.75
C SER A 237 11.60 -4.55 -1.05
N PHE A 238 11.90 -5.01 0.18
CA PHE A 238 13.10 -4.63 0.92
C PHE A 238 14.30 -5.55 0.68
N ASP A 239 14.10 -6.70 0.05
CA ASP A 239 15.15 -7.72 -0.08
C ASP A 239 15.96 -7.54 -1.37
N SER A 240 17.24 -7.20 -1.21
CA SER A 240 18.15 -6.96 -2.34
C SER A 240 18.45 -8.21 -3.17
N ARG A 241 18.19 -9.43 -2.68
CA ARG A 241 18.37 -10.68 -3.44
C ARG A 241 17.48 -10.74 -4.68
N TYR A 242 16.36 -9.99 -4.68
CA TYR A 242 15.49 -9.83 -5.85
C TYR A 242 16.00 -8.82 -6.88
N SER A 243 17.07 -8.06 -6.58
CA SER A 243 17.62 -7.04 -7.48
C SER A 243 18.43 -7.69 -8.60
N THR A 244 17.74 -8.11 -9.66
CA THR A 244 18.32 -8.77 -10.83
C THR A 244 18.29 -7.84 -12.06
N TYR A 245 17.27 -7.91 -12.91
CA TYR A 245 17.09 -7.01 -14.08
C TYR A 245 16.56 -5.62 -13.68
N LEU A 246 15.82 -5.55 -12.57
CA LEU A 246 15.38 -4.33 -11.89
C LEU A 246 15.77 -4.42 -10.41
N GLN A 247 15.88 -3.29 -9.75
CA GLN A 247 16.12 -3.26 -8.30
C GLN A 247 14.81 -3.49 -7.53
N ALA A 248 14.88 -4.24 -6.45
CA ALA A 248 13.80 -4.30 -5.47
C ALA A 248 13.54 -2.89 -4.92
N THR A 249 12.27 -2.48 -4.90
CA THR A 249 11.88 -1.07 -4.86
C THR A 249 12.23 -0.34 -3.56
N MET A 250 12.46 -1.09 -2.48
CA MET A 250 12.85 -0.57 -1.15
C MET A 250 14.19 -1.12 -0.66
N ALA A 251 14.96 -1.84 -1.49
CA ALA A 251 16.21 -2.49 -1.07
C ALA A 251 17.31 -1.52 -0.55
N ALA A 252 17.21 -0.25 -0.91
CA ALA A 252 18.13 0.79 -0.38
C ALA A 252 17.86 1.17 1.07
N TYR A 253 16.69 0.80 1.62
CA TYR A 253 16.27 1.15 2.97
C TYR A 253 16.35 -0.08 3.87
N LYS A 254 17.14 0.03 4.94
CA LYS A 254 17.28 -1.02 5.94
C LYS A 254 16.41 -0.67 7.15
N LEU A 255 15.57 -1.59 7.56
CA LEU A 255 14.72 -1.50 8.74
C LEU A 255 15.04 -2.65 9.68
N GLU A 256 14.96 -2.42 10.98
CA GLU A 256 15.28 -3.44 12.00
C GLU A 256 14.22 -4.54 12.04
N ASN A 257 12.95 -4.17 11.87
CA ASN A 257 11.83 -5.09 11.92
C ASN A 257 11.32 -5.44 10.51
N THR A 258 10.59 -6.55 10.41
CA THR A 258 9.90 -6.96 9.18
C THR A 258 8.76 -6.00 8.86
N ASN A 259 8.72 -5.52 7.63
CA ASN A 259 7.67 -4.62 7.14
C ASN A 259 7.25 -5.03 5.74
N ALA A 260 5.97 -4.87 5.44
CA ALA A 260 5.42 -4.95 4.09
C ALA A 260 5.47 -3.58 3.42
N CYS A 261 5.77 -3.52 2.13
CA CYS A 261 5.72 -2.27 1.39
C CYS A 261 5.34 -2.48 -0.07
N LYS A 262 4.65 -1.50 -0.62
CA LYS A 262 4.47 -1.35 -2.06
C LYS A 262 4.64 0.10 -2.46
N THR A 263 5.45 0.32 -3.49
CA THR A 263 5.66 1.64 -4.10
C THR A 263 4.83 1.78 -5.36
N GLY A 264 4.47 2.99 -5.69
CA GLY A 264 3.83 3.37 -6.95
C GLY A 264 4.50 4.57 -7.56
N SER A 265 4.56 4.62 -8.87
CA SER A 265 5.00 5.78 -9.63
C SER A 265 4.17 5.91 -10.89
N THR A 266 3.89 7.14 -11.24
CA THR A 266 3.30 7.55 -12.51
C THR A 266 4.26 8.54 -13.17
N ASP A 267 3.87 9.15 -14.25
CA ASP A 267 4.64 10.23 -14.87
C ASP A 267 4.79 11.45 -13.94
N PHE A 268 3.85 11.64 -13.01
CA PHE A 268 3.69 12.86 -12.22
C PHE A 268 3.81 12.65 -10.71
N ASP A 269 3.55 11.42 -10.24
CA ASP A 269 3.36 11.09 -8.83
C ASP A 269 4.28 9.97 -8.38
N ASN A 270 4.72 10.02 -7.12
CA ASN A 270 5.29 8.85 -6.45
C ASN A 270 4.57 8.60 -5.12
N LEU A 271 4.32 7.33 -4.85
CA LEU A 271 3.62 6.85 -3.68
C LEU A 271 4.40 5.72 -3.02
N ALA A 272 4.20 5.59 -1.73
CA ALA A 272 4.61 4.42 -0.97
C ALA A 272 3.57 4.12 0.10
N VAL A 273 3.24 2.84 0.26
CA VAL A 273 2.45 2.36 1.39
C VAL A 273 3.24 1.25 2.06
N ALA A 274 3.47 1.41 3.36
CA ALA A 274 4.20 0.42 4.14
C ALA A 274 3.46 0.14 5.45
N TYR A 275 3.60 -1.07 5.96
CA TYR A 275 2.94 -1.45 7.20
C TYR A 275 3.60 -2.65 7.90
N ASN A 276 3.29 -2.76 9.16
CA ASN A 276 3.44 -3.92 10.01
C ASN A 276 2.18 -4.05 10.90
N PRO A 277 2.07 -5.02 11.82
CA PRO A 277 0.87 -5.14 12.65
C PRO A 277 0.57 -3.95 13.56
N ASN A 278 1.55 -3.07 13.83
CA ASN A 278 1.39 -1.92 14.75
C ASN A 278 1.03 -0.62 14.01
N VAL A 279 1.50 -0.45 12.77
CA VAL A 279 1.34 0.80 12.03
C VAL A 279 1.22 0.57 10.53
N LEU A 280 0.41 1.38 9.88
CA LEU A 280 0.37 1.56 8.43
C LEU A 280 0.63 3.02 8.12
N VAL A 281 1.45 3.28 7.12
CA VAL A 281 1.70 4.62 6.60
C VAL A 281 1.57 4.63 5.09
N ALA A 282 0.78 5.57 4.57
CA ALA A 282 0.66 5.85 3.14
C ALA A 282 1.12 7.27 2.87
N SER A 283 1.97 7.46 1.88
CA SER A 283 2.53 8.76 1.51
C SER A 283 2.51 8.96 0.00
N TRP A 284 2.24 10.18 -0.39
CA TRP A 284 2.26 10.69 -1.77
C TRP A 284 3.15 11.90 -1.88
N VAL A 285 3.78 12.07 -3.05
CA VAL A 285 4.53 13.25 -3.45
C VAL A 285 4.30 13.56 -4.92
N GLY A 286 4.14 14.82 -5.27
CA GLY A 286 3.94 15.29 -6.63
C GLY A 286 3.74 16.81 -6.68
N TYR A 287 3.45 17.32 -7.87
CA TYR A 287 3.05 18.71 -8.05
C TYR A 287 1.53 18.82 -8.23
N ASP A 288 0.94 19.90 -7.73
CA ASP A 288 -0.51 20.15 -7.87
C ASP A 288 -0.92 20.34 -9.34
N ASP A 289 -0.02 20.83 -10.18
CA ASP A 289 -0.24 21.11 -11.60
C ASP A 289 0.10 19.94 -12.54
N ASN A 290 0.32 18.73 -12.02
CA ASN A 290 0.64 17.51 -12.79
C ASN A 290 1.89 17.63 -13.68
N ARG A 291 2.87 18.43 -13.33
CA ARG A 291 4.17 18.44 -14.02
C ARG A 291 5.07 17.31 -13.52
N LYS A 292 5.99 16.87 -14.38
CA LYS A 292 6.93 15.78 -14.03
C LYS A 292 7.92 16.23 -12.96
N MET A 293 8.17 15.38 -11.97
CA MET A 293 9.21 15.61 -10.97
C MET A 293 10.60 15.59 -11.61
N LYS A 294 11.41 16.60 -11.32
CA LYS A 294 12.72 16.83 -11.95
C LYS A 294 13.85 16.07 -11.26
N THR A 295 13.81 15.96 -9.94
CA THR A 295 14.94 15.44 -9.16
C THR A 295 14.66 14.05 -8.59
N SER A 296 15.73 13.26 -8.42
CA SER A 296 15.64 11.97 -7.73
C SER A 296 15.23 12.13 -6.26
N ASN A 297 15.60 13.25 -5.63
CA ASN A 297 15.21 13.52 -4.25
C ASN A 297 13.70 13.68 -4.13
N ASP A 298 13.05 14.44 -5.02
CA ASP A 298 11.60 14.60 -5.02
C ASP A 298 10.89 13.24 -5.18
N LYS A 299 11.38 12.41 -6.10
CA LYS A 299 10.82 11.07 -6.37
C LYS A 299 10.94 10.09 -5.20
N THR A 300 11.78 10.38 -4.21
CA THR A 300 12.00 9.49 -3.05
C THR A 300 11.31 9.96 -1.76
N VAL A 301 10.68 11.14 -1.76
CA VAL A 301 10.03 11.72 -0.56
C VAL A 301 9.05 10.74 0.07
N ALA A 302 8.11 10.18 -0.70
CA ALA A 302 7.13 9.23 -0.17
C ALA A 302 7.79 7.99 0.46
N LYS A 303 8.86 7.45 -0.14
CA LYS A 303 9.61 6.30 0.41
C LYS A 303 10.30 6.66 1.72
N LYS A 304 10.94 7.82 1.78
CA LYS A 304 11.63 8.30 3.00
C LYS A 304 10.64 8.54 4.13
N THR A 305 9.49 9.15 3.83
CA THR A 305 8.43 9.38 4.83
C THR A 305 7.92 8.08 5.45
N VAL A 306 7.66 7.04 4.64
CA VAL A 306 7.21 5.76 5.21
C VAL A 306 8.31 5.09 6.04
N VAL A 307 9.57 5.23 5.66
CA VAL A 307 10.72 4.71 6.43
C VAL A 307 10.86 5.42 7.77
N ASP A 308 10.73 6.75 7.81
CA ASP A 308 10.81 7.52 9.06
C ASP A 308 9.73 7.09 10.06
N VAL A 309 8.48 6.93 9.59
CA VAL A 309 7.38 6.48 10.45
C VAL A 309 7.59 5.05 10.95
N LEU A 310 8.09 4.15 10.10
CA LEU A 310 8.39 2.77 10.51
C LEU A 310 9.54 2.73 11.53
N ASN A 311 10.59 3.53 11.33
CA ASN A 311 11.69 3.63 12.30
C ASN A 311 11.21 4.16 13.64
N TYR A 312 10.42 5.24 13.64
CA TYR A 312 9.81 5.78 14.87
C TYR A 312 9.00 4.69 15.60
N THR A 313 8.21 3.91 14.87
CA THR A 313 7.43 2.82 15.46
C THR A 313 8.33 1.73 16.05
N ASN A 314 9.39 1.34 15.33
CA ASN A 314 10.34 0.32 15.78
C ASN A 314 11.11 0.75 17.05
N GLU A 315 11.42 2.05 17.18
CA GLU A 315 12.10 2.61 18.34
C GLU A 315 11.21 2.71 19.58
N THR A 316 9.89 2.86 19.38
CA THR A 316 8.94 3.18 20.45
C THR A 316 8.02 2.03 20.85
N GLN A 317 7.93 0.97 20.03
CA GLN A 317 7.01 -0.14 20.22
C GLN A 317 7.69 -1.51 20.00
N ASP A 318 7.22 -2.55 20.71
CA ASP A 318 7.58 -3.95 20.46
C ASP A 318 6.82 -4.46 19.23
N VAL A 319 7.41 -4.29 18.05
CA VAL A 319 6.82 -4.71 16.78
C VAL A 319 7.03 -6.21 16.56
N LYS A 320 5.94 -6.97 16.50
CA LYS A 320 5.96 -8.39 16.17
C LYS A 320 5.31 -8.62 14.82
N TRP A 321 6.00 -9.35 13.93
CA TRP A 321 5.44 -9.72 12.65
C TRP A 321 4.26 -10.69 12.79
N TYR A 322 3.42 -10.73 11.78
CA TYR A 322 2.30 -11.67 11.67
C TYR A 322 2.75 -13.13 11.85
N LYS A 323 1.79 -13.98 12.21
CA LYS A 323 2.01 -15.43 12.28
C LYS A 323 1.11 -16.13 11.27
N PRO A 324 1.61 -17.19 10.59
CA PRO A 324 0.77 -17.97 9.70
C PRO A 324 -0.33 -18.70 10.49
N THR A 325 -1.51 -18.83 9.88
CA THR A 325 -2.58 -19.68 10.44
C THR A 325 -2.25 -21.17 10.23
N LYS A 326 -3.09 -22.06 10.78
CA LYS A 326 -2.97 -23.51 10.52
C LYS A 326 -3.16 -23.91 9.05
N ASN A 327 -3.82 -23.04 8.26
CA ASN A 327 -4.07 -23.26 6.82
C ASN A 327 -2.88 -22.83 5.94
N LEU A 328 -1.90 -22.15 6.53
CA LEU A 328 -0.69 -21.71 5.84
C LEU A 328 0.50 -22.58 6.26
N GLN A 329 1.38 -22.84 5.29
CA GLN A 329 2.66 -23.50 5.51
C GLN A 329 3.79 -22.54 5.21
N ALA A 330 4.70 -22.36 6.17
CA ALA A 330 5.91 -21.59 5.99
C ALA A 330 6.95 -22.46 5.27
N ILE A 331 7.44 -22.01 4.12
CA ILE A 331 8.45 -22.70 3.31
C ILE A 331 9.53 -21.69 2.95
N ALA A 332 10.78 -22.05 3.19
CA ALA A 332 11.94 -21.29 2.75
C ALA A 332 12.29 -21.67 1.31
N ILE A 333 12.44 -20.69 0.45
CA ILE A 333 12.75 -20.88 -0.97
C ILE A 333 13.87 -19.94 -1.41
N ASP A 334 14.65 -20.39 -2.39
CA ASP A 334 15.53 -19.49 -3.13
C ASP A 334 14.68 -18.43 -3.86
N PRO A 335 15.00 -17.12 -3.71
CA PRO A 335 14.19 -16.05 -4.22
C PRO A 335 14.05 -16.01 -5.75
N ILE A 336 14.98 -16.64 -6.48
CA ILE A 336 15.01 -16.58 -7.95
C ILE A 336 14.59 -17.90 -8.58
N SER A 337 15.15 -19.04 -8.13
CA SER A 337 14.81 -20.35 -8.68
C SER A 337 13.47 -20.89 -8.16
N SER A 338 12.99 -20.38 -7.03
CA SER A 338 11.80 -20.89 -6.34
C SER A 338 11.95 -22.31 -5.76
N GLU A 339 13.13 -22.87 -5.79
CA GLU A 339 13.43 -24.17 -5.19
C GLU A 339 13.50 -24.05 -3.67
N PHE A 340 13.27 -25.19 -2.99
CA PHE A 340 13.46 -25.23 -1.54
C PHE A 340 14.92 -24.93 -1.20
N ASP A 341 15.10 -23.99 -0.25
CA ASP A 341 16.41 -23.61 0.28
C ASP A 341 16.26 -23.26 1.75
N GLU A 342 16.89 -24.01 2.65
CA GLU A 342 16.83 -23.77 4.10
C GLU A 342 17.36 -22.39 4.50
N ASN A 343 18.25 -21.78 3.70
CA ASN A 343 18.76 -20.41 3.87
C ASN A 343 17.99 -19.38 3.03
N GLY A 344 16.93 -19.83 2.36
CA GLY A 344 16.09 -19.01 1.49
C GLY A 344 15.21 -18.01 2.24
N ILE A 345 14.26 -17.43 1.51
CA ILE A 345 13.26 -16.52 2.07
C ILE A 345 12.02 -17.34 2.45
N VAL A 346 11.54 -17.14 3.67
CA VAL A 346 10.32 -17.83 4.13
C VAL A 346 9.09 -17.12 3.58
N TYR A 347 8.28 -17.86 2.83
CA TYR A 347 6.94 -17.44 2.41
C TYR A 347 5.88 -18.37 2.93
N TRP A 348 4.63 -17.89 2.92
CA TRP A 348 3.47 -18.64 3.39
C TRP A 348 2.63 -19.13 2.22
N PHE A 349 2.53 -20.44 2.12
CA PHE A 349 1.78 -21.14 1.07
C PHE A 349 0.45 -21.64 1.65
N LYS A 350 -0.63 -21.46 0.92
CA LYS A 350 -1.90 -22.10 1.28
C LYS A 350 -1.76 -23.61 1.19
N LYS A 351 -2.15 -24.32 2.25
CA LYS A 351 -2.22 -25.78 2.23
C LYS A 351 -3.34 -26.22 1.28
N LYS A 352 -3.09 -27.28 0.49
CA LYS A 352 -4.17 -27.91 -0.27
C LYS A 352 -5.20 -28.41 0.74
N GLN A 353 -6.46 -28.05 0.55
CA GLN A 353 -7.55 -28.71 1.28
C GLN A 353 -7.61 -30.15 0.79
N SER A 354 -7.43 -31.10 1.71
CA SER A 354 -7.54 -32.53 1.47
C SER A 354 -9.00 -32.95 1.25
#